data_12f1452269b3d55bafc0ff5130285e6c
#
_entry.id   12f1452269b3d55bafc0ff5130285e6c
#
_cell.length_a   1.000
_cell.length_b   1.000
_cell.length_c   1.000
_cell.angle_alpha   90.00
_cell.angle_beta   90.00
_cell.angle_gamma   90.00
#
_symmetry.space_group_name_H-M   'P 1'
#
loop_
_entity.id
_entity.type
_entity.pdbx_description
1 polymer ?
#
loop_
_entity_poly.entity_id
_entity_poly.type
_entity_poly.pdbx_seq_one_letter_code
_entity_poly.pdbx_strand_id
1 'polypeptide(L)'
;PRARKELAEWRGCSTGGWSASEVSRLSIEAALAASHRHVFAVLVCFVLLPGPCGAVLYRAAAFFADAWGARDEAQTGSFGVFSRQAFNVIDWLPARATAAGFAIVGIFEDAVYCWRNQLGRWANHPWGRSVGIVLASGAGALGVRLGEANTGDESLEAAEIEVGEPADVDFMQSAVGLV
;
A
#
# COMPACT_ATOMS: atom_id res chain seq x y z
N PRO A 1 -15.71 17.77 5.39
CA PRO A 1 -15.84 17.34 6.80
C PRO A 1 -16.14 15.85 6.94
N ARG A 2 -17.04 15.29 6.13
CA ARG A 2 -17.48 13.89 6.22
C ARG A 2 -16.35 12.90 5.85
N ALA A 3 -15.66 13.12 4.74
CA ALA A 3 -14.53 12.29 4.30
C ALA A 3 -13.40 12.21 5.34
N ARG A 4 -13.08 13.32 6.02
CA ARG A 4 -12.07 13.32 7.11
C ARG A 4 -12.49 12.44 8.28
N LYS A 5 -13.77 12.45 8.64
CA LYS A 5 -14.30 11.65 9.75
C LYS A 5 -14.24 10.14 9.42
N GLU A 6 -14.66 9.77 8.22
CA GLU A 6 -14.62 8.39 7.74
C GLU A 6 -13.17 7.88 7.61
N LEU A 7 -12.24 8.71 7.14
CA LEU A 7 -10.82 8.36 7.08
C LEU A 7 -10.20 8.20 8.47
N ALA A 8 -10.59 9.07 9.43
CA ALA A 8 -10.15 8.98 10.82
C ALA A 8 -10.62 7.68 11.49
N GLU A 9 -11.87 7.30 11.28
CA GLU A 9 -12.42 6.02 11.77
C GLU A 9 -11.71 4.83 11.13
N TRP A 10 -11.46 4.90 9.83
CA TRP A 10 -10.83 3.79 9.08
C TRP A 10 -9.36 3.58 9.47
N ARG A 11 -8.61 4.66 9.70
CA ARG A 11 -7.18 4.59 10.08
C ARG A 11 -6.93 4.61 11.59
N GLY A 12 -7.94 4.90 12.40
CA GLY A 12 -7.82 4.99 13.86
C GLY A 12 -6.96 6.17 14.35
N CYS A 13 -6.84 7.25 13.56
CA CYS A 13 -6.05 8.43 13.91
C CYS A 13 -6.84 9.73 13.76
N SER A 14 -6.44 10.77 14.53
CA SER A 14 -7.11 12.08 14.46
C SER A 14 -6.65 12.87 13.23
N THR A 15 -7.61 13.33 12.41
CA THR A 15 -7.37 14.09 11.18
C THR A 15 -7.50 15.62 11.36
N GLY A 16 -7.48 16.09 12.58
CA GLY A 16 -7.88 17.48 12.95
C GLY A 16 -7.03 18.61 12.36
N GLY A 17 -5.83 18.33 11.87
CA GLY A 17 -4.91 19.33 11.31
C GLY A 17 -4.55 19.12 9.83
N TRP A 18 -5.09 18.10 9.17
CA TRP A 18 -4.67 17.72 7.83
C TRP A 18 -5.27 18.60 6.72
N SER A 19 -4.46 18.93 5.73
CA SER A 19 -4.89 19.63 4.53
C SER A 19 -5.80 18.75 3.66
N ALA A 20 -6.47 19.34 2.67
CA ALA A 20 -7.30 18.57 1.74
C ALA A 20 -6.46 17.62 0.89
N SER A 21 -5.28 18.06 0.47
CA SER A 21 -4.32 17.25 -0.30
C SER A 21 -3.79 16.05 0.48
N GLU A 22 -3.48 16.22 1.78
CA GLU A 22 -3.06 15.12 2.65
C GLU A 22 -4.17 14.09 2.83
N VAL A 23 -5.41 14.54 3.01
CA VAL A 23 -6.56 13.63 3.11
C VAL A 23 -6.76 12.86 1.79
N SER A 24 -6.65 13.52 0.64
CA SER A 24 -6.76 12.87 -0.67
C SER A 24 -5.65 11.84 -0.87
N ARG A 25 -4.40 12.20 -0.58
CA ARG A 25 -3.25 11.31 -0.67
C ARG A 25 -3.41 10.06 0.17
N LEU A 26 -3.69 10.23 1.46
CA LEU A 26 -3.86 9.12 2.39
C LEU A 26 -5.06 8.23 2.03
N SER A 27 -6.11 8.81 1.46
CA SER A 27 -7.26 8.05 0.97
C SER A 27 -6.89 7.18 -0.25
N ILE A 28 -6.10 7.72 -1.18
CA ILE A 28 -5.60 6.99 -2.36
C ILE A 28 -4.67 5.85 -1.90
N GLU A 29 -3.72 6.11 -1.01
CA GLU A 29 -2.82 5.09 -0.45
C GLU A 29 -3.61 3.94 0.20
N ALA A 30 -4.58 4.29 1.04
CA ALA A 30 -5.41 3.32 1.72
C ALA A 30 -6.30 2.53 0.74
N ALA A 31 -6.85 3.17 -0.29
CA ALA A 31 -7.64 2.50 -1.32
C ALA A 31 -6.80 1.51 -2.14
N LEU A 32 -5.61 1.91 -2.60
CA LEU A 32 -4.69 1.03 -3.34
C LEU A 32 -4.24 -0.16 -2.49
N ALA A 33 -3.89 0.06 -1.23
CA ALA A 33 -3.48 -1.00 -0.32
C ALA A 33 -4.65 -1.96 0.01
N ALA A 34 -5.85 -1.43 0.22
CA ALA A 34 -7.03 -2.24 0.49
C ALA A 34 -7.45 -3.07 -0.74
N SER A 35 -7.44 -2.47 -1.94
CA SER A 35 -7.75 -3.18 -3.18
C SER A 35 -6.76 -4.32 -3.45
N HIS A 36 -5.46 -4.08 -3.23
CA HIS A 36 -4.47 -5.14 -3.29
C HIS A 36 -4.79 -6.28 -2.32
N ARG A 37 -4.93 -5.99 -1.03
CA ARG A 37 -5.11 -7.01 0.03
C ARG A 37 -6.43 -7.77 -0.07
N HIS A 38 -7.50 -7.11 -0.51
CA HIS A 38 -8.85 -7.69 -0.47
C HIS A 38 -9.31 -8.23 -1.82
N VAL A 39 -8.75 -7.76 -2.92
CA VAL A 39 -9.17 -8.15 -4.28
C VAL A 39 -8.03 -8.79 -5.05
N PHE A 40 -7.02 -8.02 -5.45
CA PHE A 40 -6.00 -8.49 -6.39
C PHE A 40 -5.17 -9.64 -5.85
N ALA A 41 -4.66 -9.56 -4.63
CA ALA A 41 -3.84 -10.62 -4.06
C ALA A 41 -4.64 -11.90 -3.83
N VAL A 42 -5.90 -11.78 -3.44
CA VAL A 42 -6.80 -12.94 -3.29
C VAL A 42 -7.05 -13.61 -4.64
N LEU A 43 -7.33 -12.82 -5.70
CA LEU A 43 -7.53 -13.33 -7.05
C LEU A 43 -6.26 -14.00 -7.60
N VAL A 44 -5.09 -13.38 -7.43
CA VAL A 44 -3.82 -13.96 -7.86
C VAL A 44 -3.57 -15.30 -7.16
N CYS A 45 -3.76 -15.37 -5.85
CA CYS A 45 -3.61 -16.62 -5.11
C CYS A 45 -4.65 -17.68 -5.50
N PHE A 46 -5.88 -17.28 -5.84
CA PHE A 46 -6.91 -18.19 -6.32
C PHE A 46 -6.54 -18.81 -7.68
N VAL A 47 -5.93 -18.04 -8.57
CA VAL A 47 -5.50 -18.51 -9.88
C VAL A 47 -4.26 -19.40 -9.79
N LEU A 48 -3.33 -19.08 -8.90
CA LEU A 48 -2.06 -19.78 -8.74
C LEU A 48 -2.20 -21.15 -8.05
N LEU A 49 -3.09 -21.24 -7.08
CA LEU A 49 -3.32 -22.50 -6.36
C LEU A 49 -4.65 -23.12 -6.83
N PRO A 50 -4.70 -24.45 -6.94
CA PRO A 50 -5.91 -25.12 -7.41
C PRO A 50 -7.08 -24.91 -6.45
N GLY A 51 -8.14 -24.27 -6.95
CA GLY A 51 -9.39 -24.05 -6.22
C GLY A 51 -9.31 -22.93 -5.16
N PRO A 52 -10.24 -22.90 -4.20
CA PRO A 52 -10.38 -21.82 -3.22
C PRO A 52 -9.28 -21.81 -2.15
N CYS A 53 -8.42 -22.84 -2.12
CA CYS A 53 -7.37 -22.98 -1.09
C CYS A 53 -6.41 -21.78 -1.09
N GLY A 54 -6.05 -21.24 -2.26
CA GLY A 54 -5.15 -20.10 -2.37
C GLY A 54 -5.72 -18.83 -1.76
N ALA A 55 -6.99 -18.56 -2.03
CA ALA A 55 -7.69 -17.41 -1.46
C ALA A 55 -7.81 -17.51 0.08
N VAL A 56 -8.15 -18.70 0.58
CA VAL A 56 -8.25 -18.97 2.03
C VAL A 56 -6.88 -18.86 2.69
N LEU A 57 -5.84 -19.44 2.09
CA LEU A 57 -4.46 -19.36 2.59
C LEU A 57 -4.00 -17.91 2.70
N TYR A 58 -4.20 -17.10 1.64
CA TYR A 58 -3.81 -15.70 1.65
C TYR A 58 -4.53 -14.91 2.76
N ARG A 59 -5.86 -15.07 2.86
CA ARG A 59 -6.67 -14.39 3.88
C ARG A 59 -6.30 -14.81 5.30
N ALA A 60 -6.05 -16.09 5.53
CA ALA A 60 -5.60 -16.59 6.83
C ALA A 60 -4.22 -16.03 7.18
N ALA A 61 -3.26 -16.05 6.24
CA ALA A 61 -1.93 -15.50 6.44
C ALA A 61 -1.97 -13.99 6.74
N ALA A 62 -2.80 -13.22 6.02
CA ALA A 62 -3.00 -11.80 6.27
C ALA A 62 -3.60 -11.55 7.67
N PHE A 63 -4.61 -12.33 8.06
CA PHE A 63 -5.23 -12.23 9.38
C PHE A 63 -4.22 -12.52 10.51
N PHE A 64 -3.40 -13.55 10.38
CA PHE A 64 -2.39 -13.88 11.37
C PHE A 64 -1.27 -12.83 11.45
N ALA A 65 -0.86 -12.27 10.31
CA ALA A 65 0.10 -11.18 10.28
C ALA A 65 -0.43 -9.92 10.99
N ASP A 66 -1.70 -9.60 10.82
CA ASP A 66 -2.33 -8.44 11.47
C ASP A 66 -2.59 -8.72 12.97
N ALA A 67 -3.10 -9.91 13.31
CA ALA A 67 -3.46 -10.25 14.69
C ALA A 67 -2.26 -10.40 15.63
N TRP A 68 -1.16 -10.95 15.13
CA TRP A 68 0.04 -11.22 15.94
C TRP A 68 1.25 -10.38 15.55
N GLY A 69 1.35 -9.91 14.31
CA GLY A 69 2.46 -9.09 13.87
C GLY A 69 2.44 -7.66 14.41
N ALA A 70 1.28 -7.14 14.83
CA ALA A 70 1.12 -5.83 15.43
C ALA A 70 1.30 -5.80 16.95
N ARG A 71 1.41 -6.97 17.61
CA ARG A 71 1.61 -7.06 19.05
C ARG A 71 3.09 -6.98 19.41
N ASP A 72 3.37 -6.38 20.58
CA ASP A 72 4.73 -6.26 21.09
C ASP A 72 5.40 -7.65 21.20
N GLU A 73 6.70 -7.69 20.89
CA GLU A 73 7.52 -8.92 21.00
C GLU A 73 7.46 -9.55 22.39
N ALA A 74 7.22 -8.75 23.43
CA ALA A 74 7.05 -9.22 24.79
C ALA A 74 5.80 -10.10 24.99
N GLN A 75 4.77 -9.93 24.15
CA GLN A 75 3.50 -10.69 24.27
C GLN A 75 3.43 -11.88 23.32
N THR A 76 4.04 -11.81 22.15
CA THR A 76 3.94 -12.83 21.09
C THR A 76 5.26 -13.55 20.81
N GLY A 77 6.38 -13.05 21.33
CA GLY A 77 7.71 -13.63 21.09
C GLY A 77 8.06 -13.71 19.61
N SER A 78 8.82 -14.76 19.25
CA SER A 78 9.25 -15.01 17.86
C SER A 78 8.10 -15.29 16.88
N PHE A 79 6.89 -15.59 17.37
CA PHE A 79 5.75 -15.98 16.55
C PHE A 79 5.17 -14.80 15.74
N GLY A 80 5.16 -13.59 16.32
CA GLY A 80 4.72 -12.38 15.60
C GLY A 80 5.64 -12.04 14.43
N VAL A 81 6.96 -12.18 14.62
CA VAL A 81 7.96 -11.99 13.56
C VAL A 81 7.79 -13.04 12.46
N PHE A 82 7.62 -14.30 12.85
CA PHE A 82 7.40 -15.40 11.91
C PHE A 82 6.15 -15.19 11.06
N SER A 83 5.01 -14.81 11.68
CA SER A 83 3.76 -14.60 10.95
C SER A 83 3.88 -13.47 9.91
N ARG A 84 4.58 -12.38 10.23
CA ARG A 84 4.87 -11.30 9.27
C ARG A 84 5.81 -11.75 8.15
N GLN A 85 6.85 -12.51 8.48
CA GLN A 85 7.77 -13.03 7.46
C GLN A 85 7.07 -14.00 6.51
N ALA A 86 6.28 -14.94 7.06
CA ALA A 86 5.48 -15.87 6.27
C ALA A 86 4.51 -15.14 5.34
N PHE A 87 3.80 -14.14 5.85
CA PHE A 87 2.92 -13.31 5.03
C PHE A 87 3.68 -12.58 3.93
N ASN A 88 4.83 -11.97 4.23
CA ASN A 88 5.66 -11.29 3.23
C ASN A 88 6.12 -12.22 2.09
N VAL A 89 6.38 -13.49 2.38
CA VAL A 89 6.73 -14.48 1.36
C VAL A 89 5.52 -14.83 0.50
N ILE A 90 4.35 -15.04 1.12
CA ILE A 90 3.10 -15.35 0.40
C ILE A 90 2.68 -14.16 -0.47
N ASP A 91 2.78 -12.95 0.05
CA ASP A 91 2.38 -11.71 -0.62
C ASP A 91 3.38 -11.23 -1.68
N TRP A 92 4.57 -11.81 -1.73
CA TRP A 92 5.65 -11.42 -2.65
C TRP A 92 5.24 -11.47 -4.13
N LEU A 93 4.58 -12.54 -4.55
CA LEU A 93 4.14 -12.73 -5.92
C LEU A 93 2.87 -11.94 -6.25
N PRO A 94 1.80 -11.97 -5.41
CA PRO A 94 0.63 -11.13 -5.60
C PRO A 94 0.93 -9.65 -5.73
N ALA A 95 1.82 -9.11 -4.89
CA ALA A 95 2.18 -7.69 -4.93
C ALA A 95 2.81 -7.30 -6.28
N ARG A 96 3.67 -8.16 -6.83
CA ARG A 96 4.27 -7.92 -8.15
C ARG A 96 3.27 -8.03 -9.29
N ALA A 97 2.36 -8.99 -9.21
CA ALA A 97 1.28 -9.12 -10.19
C ALA A 97 0.36 -7.91 -10.19
N THR A 98 -0.01 -7.42 -9.00
CA THR A 98 -0.82 -6.19 -8.85
C THR A 98 -0.07 -4.96 -9.38
N ALA A 99 1.21 -4.80 -9.04
CA ALA A 99 2.03 -3.69 -9.51
C ALA A 99 2.18 -3.70 -11.04
N ALA A 100 2.36 -4.87 -11.64
CA ALA A 100 2.38 -5.04 -13.09
C ALA A 100 1.02 -4.70 -13.71
N GLY A 101 -0.09 -5.10 -13.07
CA GLY A 101 -1.45 -4.73 -13.49
C GLY A 101 -1.65 -3.21 -13.52
N PHE A 102 -1.23 -2.51 -12.48
CA PHE A 102 -1.30 -1.04 -12.43
C PHE A 102 -0.43 -0.39 -13.51
N ALA A 103 0.76 -0.92 -13.77
CA ALA A 103 1.62 -0.42 -14.84
C ALA A 103 0.99 -0.58 -16.23
N ILE A 104 0.25 -1.66 -16.47
CA ILE A 104 -0.42 -1.92 -17.77
C ILE A 104 -1.63 -0.97 -17.97
N VAL A 105 -2.38 -0.70 -16.92
CA VAL A 105 -3.60 0.12 -16.99
C VAL A 105 -3.29 1.62 -16.94
N GLY A 106 -2.23 2.01 -16.21
CA GLY A 106 -1.82 3.40 -16.03
C GLY A 106 -0.67 3.82 -16.96
N ILE A 107 0.13 4.79 -16.51
CA ILE A 107 1.32 5.27 -17.24
C ILE A 107 2.46 4.28 -16.98
N PHE A 108 2.73 3.41 -17.96
CA PHE A 108 3.68 2.30 -17.82
C PHE A 108 5.10 2.74 -17.45
N GLU A 109 5.61 3.78 -18.12
CA GLU A 109 6.98 4.27 -17.90
C GLU A 109 7.17 4.78 -16.48
N ASP A 110 6.25 5.62 -16.01
CA ASP A 110 6.28 6.20 -14.68
C ASP A 110 6.05 5.15 -13.59
N ALA A 111 5.16 4.21 -13.82
CA ALA A 111 4.90 3.11 -12.89
C ALA A 111 6.14 2.22 -12.69
N VAL A 112 6.83 1.85 -13.77
CA VAL A 112 8.06 1.04 -13.72
C VAL A 112 9.21 1.84 -13.09
N TYR A 113 9.33 3.13 -13.42
CA TYR A 113 10.33 4.02 -12.85
C TYR A 113 10.15 4.15 -11.34
N CYS A 114 8.93 4.44 -10.88
CA CYS A 114 8.59 4.55 -9.46
C CYS A 114 8.80 3.22 -8.74
N TRP A 115 8.40 2.10 -9.34
CA TRP A 115 8.64 0.78 -8.78
C TRP A 115 10.13 0.51 -8.53
N ARG A 116 11.00 0.84 -9.48
CA ARG A 116 12.45 0.59 -9.34
C ARG A 116 13.15 1.52 -8.36
N ASN A 117 12.78 2.79 -8.35
CA ASN A 117 13.50 3.83 -7.63
C ASN A 117 12.92 4.13 -6.23
N GLN A 118 11.62 3.92 -6.03
CA GLN A 118 10.97 4.26 -4.76
C GLN A 118 10.86 3.10 -3.77
N LEU A 119 11.29 1.89 -4.13
CA LEU A 119 11.23 0.73 -3.23
C LEU A 119 11.90 0.96 -1.86
N GLY A 120 12.98 1.75 -1.84
CA GLY A 120 13.68 2.09 -0.60
C GLY A 120 12.87 2.93 0.37
N ARG A 121 12.03 3.83 -0.13
CA ARG A 121 11.18 4.73 0.69
C ARG A 121 10.08 3.95 1.42
N TRP A 122 9.58 2.89 0.79
CA TRP A 122 8.51 2.05 1.32
C TRP A 122 9.00 0.85 2.12
N ALA A 123 10.31 0.65 2.25
CA ALA A 123 10.88 -0.51 2.95
C ALA A 123 10.43 -0.62 4.40
N ASN A 124 10.18 0.53 5.06
CA ASN A 124 9.76 0.63 6.46
C ASN A 124 8.26 0.93 6.63
N HIS A 125 7.46 0.78 5.56
CA HIS A 125 6.04 1.06 5.65
C HIS A 125 5.35 0.11 6.63
N PRO A 126 4.39 0.59 7.46
CA PRO A 126 3.72 -0.23 8.48
C PRO A 126 3.06 -1.49 7.94
N TRP A 127 2.62 -1.46 6.68
CA TRP A 127 1.95 -2.59 6.02
C TRP A 127 2.91 -3.53 5.26
N GLY A 128 4.22 -3.32 5.38
CA GLY A 128 5.24 -4.20 4.82
C GLY A 128 5.73 -3.81 3.43
N ARG A 129 6.83 -4.44 3.02
CA ARG A 129 7.54 -4.15 1.76
C ARG A 129 6.70 -4.42 0.50
N SER A 130 5.84 -5.43 0.53
CA SER A 130 5.00 -5.81 -0.61
C SER A 130 4.00 -4.70 -0.95
N VAL A 131 3.35 -4.13 0.04
CA VAL A 131 2.42 -2.99 -0.14
C VAL A 131 3.18 -1.77 -0.67
N GLY A 132 4.41 -1.56 -0.25
CA GLY A 132 5.27 -0.51 -0.79
C GLY A 132 5.46 -0.59 -2.31
N ILE A 133 5.64 -1.80 -2.85
CA ILE A 133 5.73 -2.03 -4.31
C ILE A 133 4.44 -1.61 -5.01
N VAL A 134 3.29 -2.02 -4.46
CA VAL A 134 1.97 -1.71 -5.00
C VAL A 134 1.71 -0.20 -4.98
N LEU A 135 2.04 0.48 -3.88
CA LEU A 135 1.87 1.92 -3.73
C LEU A 135 2.82 2.70 -4.67
N ALA A 136 4.07 2.28 -4.80
CA ALA A 136 5.02 2.91 -5.73
C ALA A 136 4.57 2.78 -7.18
N SER A 137 4.14 1.58 -7.60
CA SER A 137 3.61 1.36 -8.95
C SER A 137 2.29 2.11 -9.19
N GLY A 138 1.39 2.13 -8.19
CA GLY A 138 0.14 2.87 -8.25
C GLY A 138 0.34 4.38 -8.33
N ALA A 139 1.31 4.92 -7.58
CA ALA A 139 1.71 6.32 -7.64
C ALA A 139 2.16 6.72 -9.05
N GLY A 140 3.07 5.94 -9.64
CA GLY A 140 3.52 6.15 -11.02
C GLY A 140 2.40 5.98 -12.04
N ALA A 141 1.55 4.96 -11.89
CA ALA A 141 0.44 4.70 -12.80
C ALA A 141 -0.60 5.85 -12.83
N LEU A 142 -0.80 6.51 -11.69
CA LEU A 142 -1.70 7.66 -11.54
C LEU A 142 -1.03 9.00 -11.81
N GLY A 143 0.31 9.06 -11.89
CA GLY A 143 1.07 10.30 -11.98
C GLY A 143 0.97 11.17 -10.72
N VAL A 144 0.76 10.58 -9.54
CA VAL A 144 0.54 11.28 -8.26
C VAL A 144 1.67 10.99 -7.28
N ARG A 145 2.10 12.02 -6.55
CA ARG A 145 3.07 11.85 -5.44
C ARG A 145 2.37 11.20 -4.25
N LEU A 146 2.77 9.97 -3.95
CA LEU A 146 2.38 9.26 -2.74
C LEU A 146 3.62 9.10 -1.83
N GLY A 147 3.38 8.91 -0.52
CA GLY A 147 4.47 8.58 0.41
C GLY A 147 5.33 9.73 0.91
N GLU A 148 4.91 10.95 0.79
CA GLU A 148 5.53 12.08 1.46
C GLU A 148 5.29 11.96 2.98
N ALA A 149 6.29 11.46 3.70
CA ALA A 149 6.24 11.43 5.15
C ALA A 149 6.35 12.89 5.64
N ASN A 150 5.35 13.32 6.39
CA ASN A 150 5.41 14.54 7.20
C ASN A 150 6.26 14.22 8.44
N THR A 151 7.53 13.90 8.23
CA THR A 151 8.55 13.85 9.28
C THR A 151 9.26 15.19 9.24
N GLY A 152 8.98 16.02 10.23
CA GLY A 152 9.66 17.30 10.45
C GLY A 152 11.15 17.17 10.77
N ASP A 153 11.86 16.33 10.08
CA ASP A 153 13.30 16.15 10.13
C ASP A 153 13.88 16.62 8.79
N GLU A 154 14.27 17.88 8.77
CA GLU A 154 14.89 18.59 7.63
C GLU A 154 16.24 18.02 7.18
N SER A 155 16.69 16.90 7.71
CA SER A 155 18.05 16.38 7.51
C SER A 155 18.20 15.26 6.47
N LEU A 156 17.11 14.80 5.86
CA LEU A 156 17.20 13.93 4.70
C LEU A 156 16.71 14.72 3.48
N GLU A 157 17.64 15.29 2.72
CA GLU A 157 17.44 15.68 1.33
C GLU A 157 16.82 14.48 0.60
N ALA A 158 15.51 14.40 0.69
CA ALA A 158 14.75 13.52 -0.15
C ALA A 158 15.05 13.98 -1.57
N ALA A 159 15.83 13.20 -2.31
CA ALA A 159 15.95 13.40 -3.74
C ALA A 159 14.54 13.58 -4.27
N GLU A 160 14.19 14.80 -4.64
CA GLU A 160 12.93 15.17 -5.27
C GLU A 160 12.82 14.35 -6.53
N ILE A 161 12.13 13.24 -6.42
CA ILE A 161 11.68 12.55 -7.61
C ILE A 161 10.46 13.34 -8.06
N GLU A 162 10.69 14.26 -8.98
CA GLU A 162 9.69 15.14 -9.63
C GLU A 162 8.67 14.37 -10.50
N VAL A 163 8.38 13.11 -10.21
CA VAL A 163 7.41 12.35 -10.98
C VAL A 163 6.06 12.41 -10.26
N GLY A 164 5.15 13.18 -10.82
CA GLY A 164 3.75 13.27 -10.38
C GLY A 164 3.36 14.63 -9.78
N GLU A 165 2.09 14.94 -9.88
CA GLU A 165 1.47 16.12 -9.30
C GLU A 165 1.06 15.85 -7.83
N PRO A 166 0.88 16.91 -7.00
CA PRO A 166 0.34 16.75 -5.66
C PRO A 166 -1.07 16.15 -5.73
N ALA A 167 -1.36 15.20 -4.84
CA ALA A 167 -2.65 14.53 -4.80
C ALA A 167 -3.79 15.54 -4.57
N ASP A 168 -4.68 15.69 -5.54
CA ASP A 168 -5.88 16.50 -5.45
C ASP A 168 -7.14 15.60 -5.55
N VAL A 169 -8.30 16.19 -5.33
CA VAL A 169 -9.61 15.50 -5.35
C VAL A 169 -9.87 14.81 -6.69
N ASP A 170 -9.40 15.39 -7.81
CA ASP A 170 -9.57 14.85 -9.15
C ASP A 170 -8.85 13.49 -9.33
N PHE A 171 -7.72 13.31 -8.67
CA PHE A 171 -6.98 12.04 -8.68
C PHE A 171 -7.68 10.91 -7.92
N MET A 172 -8.60 11.22 -7.00
CA MET A 172 -9.43 10.21 -6.35
C MET A 172 -10.34 9.48 -7.35
N GLN A 173 -10.88 10.18 -8.35
CA GLN A 173 -11.67 9.56 -9.41
C GLN A 173 -10.82 8.64 -10.29
N SER A 174 -9.62 9.10 -10.62
CA SER A 174 -8.65 8.30 -11.38
C SER A 174 -8.21 7.06 -10.62
N ALA A 175 -8.02 7.16 -9.30
CA ALA A 175 -7.69 6.04 -8.44
C ALA A 175 -8.82 5.00 -8.37
N VAL A 176 -10.08 5.44 -8.34
CA VAL A 176 -11.24 4.53 -8.41
C VAL A 176 -11.30 3.82 -9.78
N GLY A 177 -10.91 4.50 -10.87
CA GLY A 177 -10.85 3.89 -12.20
C GLY A 177 -9.71 2.89 -12.37
N LEU A 178 -8.64 2.98 -11.56
CA LEU A 178 -7.50 2.06 -11.58
C LEU A 178 -7.78 0.76 -10.81
N VAL A 179 -8.68 0.79 -9.83
CA VAL A 179 -9.04 -0.31 -8.93
C VAL A 179 -10.29 -1.06 -9.40
#